data_a34d875e0a28c2fb3d7c02132d52acd7
#
_entry.id   a34d875e0a28c2fb3d7c02132d52acd7
#
_cell.length_a   1.000
_cell.length_b   1.000
_cell.length_c   1.000
_cell.angle_alpha   90.00
_cell.angle_beta   90.00
_cell.angle_gamma   90.00
#
_symmetry.space_group_name_H-M   'P 1'
#
loop_
_entity.id
_entity.type
_entity.pdbx_description
1 polymer ?
#
loop_
_entity_poly.entity_id
_entity_poly.type
_entity_poly.pdbx_seq_one_letter_code
_entity_poly.pdbx_strand_id
1 'polypeptide(L)'
;MKLMIASDIHGSAYYCEKMIEAYKREKADKLLLLGDILYHGPRNDLPKDYNPKAVIAMLNAMKEELLCVRGNCDTEVDQMVLEFPILADYCFIELDGHTIFATHGHHHNPANPPMLKKGDILLNGHTHIPANQDMGDFT
;
A
#
# COMPACT_ATOMS: atom_id res chain seq x y z
N MET A 1 -17.12 6.88 -4.35
CA MET A 1 -15.66 7.06 -4.41
C MET A 1 -14.99 5.77 -4.90
N LYS A 2 -14.02 5.90 -5.78
CA LYS A 2 -13.23 4.76 -6.25
C LYS A 2 -11.84 4.82 -5.61
N LEU A 3 -11.50 3.81 -4.83
CA LEU A 3 -10.22 3.67 -4.15
C LEU A 3 -9.38 2.63 -4.88
N MET A 4 -8.20 3.02 -5.38
CA MET A 4 -7.23 2.09 -5.91
C MET A 4 -6.26 1.69 -4.80
N ILE A 5 -5.83 0.43 -4.80
CA ILE A 5 -4.96 -0.11 -3.76
C ILE A 5 -3.73 -0.72 -4.42
N ALA A 6 -2.56 -0.42 -3.88
CA ALA A 6 -1.29 -0.99 -4.33
C ALA A 6 -0.37 -1.20 -3.15
N SER A 7 0.64 -2.05 -3.31
CA SER A 7 1.58 -2.37 -2.24
C SER A 7 2.91 -2.83 -2.81
N ASP A 8 3.96 -2.72 -1.98
CA ASP A 8 5.24 -3.37 -2.25
C ASP A 8 5.88 -2.92 -3.57
N ILE A 9 5.95 -1.61 -3.76
CA ILE A 9 6.60 -0.99 -4.94
C ILE A 9 8.11 -1.25 -4.92
N HIS A 10 8.71 -1.24 -3.72
CA HIS A 10 10.13 -1.52 -3.50
C HIS A 10 11.09 -0.73 -4.40
N GLY A 11 10.74 0.51 -4.69
CA GLY A 11 11.59 1.42 -5.46
C GLY A 11 11.61 1.19 -6.97
N SER A 12 10.72 0.34 -7.50
CA SER A 12 10.62 0.09 -8.93
C SER A 12 9.95 1.26 -9.64
N ALA A 13 10.69 2.04 -10.40
CA ALA A 13 10.13 3.12 -11.20
C ALA A 13 9.24 2.57 -12.31
N TYR A 14 9.58 1.42 -12.89
CA TYR A 14 8.77 0.77 -13.91
C TYR A 14 7.36 0.44 -13.39
N TYR A 15 7.27 -0.26 -12.26
CA TYR A 15 5.97 -0.65 -11.70
C TYR A 15 5.23 0.51 -11.09
N CYS A 16 5.93 1.50 -10.52
CA CYS A 16 5.31 2.73 -10.04
C CYS A 16 4.63 3.49 -11.18
N GLU A 17 5.30 3.61 -12.33
CA GLU A 17 4.73 4.25 -13.51
C GLU A 17 3.49 3.50 -14.02
N LYS A 18 3.54 2.16 -14.07
CA LYS A 18 2.41 1.33 -14.47
C LYS A 18 1.23 1.48 -13.51
N MET A 19 1.50 1.56 -12.22
CA MET A 19 0.48 1.81 -11.21
C MET A 19 -0.20 3.16 -11.43
N ILE A 20 0.56 4.21 -11.69
CA ILE A 20 0.02 5.55 -11.93
C ILE A 20 -0.80 5.60 -13.23
N GLU A 21 -0.33 4.93 -14.28
CA GLU A 21 -1.09 4.78 -15.53
C GLU A 21 -2.44 4.12 -15.27
N ALA A 22 -2.45 3.04 -14.49
CA ALA A 22 -3.68 2.34 -14.11
C ALA A 22 -4.59 3.24 -13.27
N TYR A 23 -4.03 3.99 -12.32
CA TYR A 23 -4.78 4.93 -11.51
C TYR A 23 -5.54 5.94 -12.36
N LYS A 24 -4.87 6.51 -13.35
CA LYS A 24 -5.46 7.46 -14.28
C LYS A 24 -6.49 6.81 -15.20
N ARG A 25 -6.18 5.65 -15.74
CA ARG A 25 -7.09 4.90 -16.63
C ARG A 25 -8.39 4.54 -15.93
N GLU A 26 -8.31 4.09 -14.69
CA GLU A 26 -9.46 3.70 -13.88
C GLU A 26 -10.21 4.89 -13.28
N LYS A 27 -9.69 6.09 -13.40
CA LYS A 27 -10.26 7.31 -12.83
C LYS A 27 -10.53 7.18 -11.34
N ALA A 28 -9.58 6.60 -10.61
CA ALA A 28 -9.69 6.48 -9.16
C ALA A 28 -9.57 7.85 -8.48
N ASP A 29 -10.22 7.98 -7.33
CA ASP A 29 -10.22 9.24 -6.56
C ASP A 29 -9.07 9.30 -5.58
N LYS A 30 -8.68 8.16 -5.01
CA LYS A 30 -7.59 8.02 -4.05
C LYS A 30 -6.80 6.75 -4.35
N LEU A 31 -5.51 6.79 -4.01
CA LEU A 31 -4.61 5.65 -4.07
C LEU A 31 -4.14 5.31 -2.66
N LEU A 32 -4.45 4.11 -2.20
CA LEU A 32 -3.99 3.58 -0.92
C LEU A 32 -2.76 2.71 -1.16
N LEU A 33 -1.64 3.10 -0.55
CA LEU A 33 -0.40 2.34 -0.58
C LEU A 33 -0.26 1.56 0.74
N LEU A 34 -0.02 0.26 0.64
CA LEU A 34 0.09 -0.61 1.82
C LEU A 34 1.54 -0.78 2.29
N GLY A 35 2.45 0.10 1.87
CA GLY A 35 3.81 0.15 2.38
C GLY A 35 4.85 -0.49 1.47
N ASP A 36 6.09 -0.52 1.95
CA ASP A 36 7.28 -0.97 1.23
C ASP A 36 7.48 -0.20 -0.09
N ILE A 37 7.68 1.11 0.05
CA ILE A 37 7.63 2.04 -1.10
C ILE A 37 8.98 2.14 -1.80
N LEU A 38 10.07 2.43 -1.07
CA LEU A 38 11.34 2.83 -1.69
C LEU A 38 12.43 1.76 -1.64
N TYR A 39 12.61 1.10 -0.51
CA TYR A 39 13.69 0.13 -0.34
C TYR A 39 13.29 -1.25 -0.86
N HIS A 40 14.20 -1.89 -1.61
CA HIS A 40 13.91 -3.21 -2.18
C HIS A 40 13.83 -4.34 -1.14
N GLY A 41 14.42 -4.14 0.04
CA GLY A 41 14.50 -5.15 1.10
C GLY A 41 15.70 -6.07 0.95
N PRO A 42 16.36 -6.46 2.06
CA PRO A 42 17.62 -7.22 1.99
C PRO A 42 17.45 -8.65 1.48
N ARG A 43 16.24 -9.18 1.50
CA ARG A 43 15.94 -10.56 1.08
C ARG A 43 15.39 -10.66 -0.34
N ASN A 44 15.12 -9.53 -0.98
CA ASN A 44 14.54 -9.49 -2.31
C ASN A 44 15.59 -9.14 -3.35
N ASP A 45 15.46 -9.68 -4.55
CA ASP A 45 16.22 -9.22 -5.69
C ASP A 45 15.79 -7.79 -6.05
N LEU A 46 16.67 -7.06 -6.73
CA LEU A 46 16.33 -5.72 -7.22
C LEU A 46 15.17 -5.82 -8.24
N PRO A 47 14.11 -5.04 -8.04
CA PRO A 47 13.01 -5.05 -9.00
C PRO A 47 13.40 -4.35 -10.30
N LYS A 48 12.55 -4.53 -11.32
CA LYS A 48 12.75 -3.90 -12.61
C LYS A 48 12.80 -2.38 -12.47
N ASP A 49 13.84 -1.77 -13.04
CA ASP A 49 14.08 -0.33 -13.00
C ASP A 49 14.06 0.21 -11.56
N TYR A 50 14.90 -0.37 -10.70
CA TYR A 50 15.04 0.09 -9.33
C TYR A 50 15.62 1.51 -9.34
N ASN A 51 14.77 2.49 -9.03
CA ASN A 51 15.12 3.90 -9.05
C ASN A 51 14.27 4.65 -8.00
N PRO A 52 14.65 4.59 -6.72
CA PRO A 52 13.89 5.24 -5.65
C PRO A 52 13.67 6.73 -5.89
N LYS A 53 14.64 7.45 -6.43
CA LYS A 53 14.50 8.90 -6.69
C LYS A 53 13.37 9.19 -7.69
N ALA A 54 13.22 8.35 -8.72
CA ALA A 54 12.12 8.50 -9.66
C ALA A 54 10.77 8.20 -9.00
N VAL A 55 10.72 7.18 -8.15
CA VAL A 55 9.51 6.84 -7.38
C VAL A 55 9.11 8.01 -6.46
N ILE A 56 10.07 8.61 -5.76
CA ILE A 56 9.84 9.79 -4.91
C ILE A 56 9.20 10.92 -5.72
N ALA A 57 9.77 11.24 -6.88
CA ALA A 57 9.26 12.32 -7.73
C ALA A 57 7.83 12.03 -8.22
N MET A 58 7.57 10.80 -8.66
CA MET A 58 6.25 10.40 -9.16
C MET A 58 5.18 10.46 -8.07
N LEU A 59 5.47 9.95 -6.88
CA LEU A 59 4.51 9.92 -5.79
C LEU A 59 4.28 11.30 -5.18
N ASN A 60 5.33 12.09 -4.99
CA ASN A 60 5.18 13.45 -4.47
C ASN A 60 4.35 14.34 -5.40
N ALA A 61 4.40 14.10 -6.71
CA ALA A 61 3.59 14.84 -7.67
C ALA A 61 2.09 14.60 -7.49
N MET A 62 1.68 13.51 -6.85
CA MET A 62 0.28 13.19 -6.58
C MET A 62 -0.02 13.03 -5.08
N LYS A 63 0.74 13.68 -4.24
CA LYS A 63 0.70 13.52 -2.78
C LYS A 63 -0.67 13.74 -2.15
N GLU A 64 -1.48 14.62 -2.71
CA GLU A 64 -2.81 14.94 -2.18
C GLU A 64 -3.83 13.83 -2.39
N GLU A 65 -3.52 12.89 -3.29
CA GLU A 65 -4.39 11.76 -3.62
C GLU A 65 -3.98 10.47 -2.91
N LEU A 66 -2.89 10.51 -2.12
CA LEU A 66 -2.29 9.32 -1.51
C LEU A 66 -2.70 9.12 -0.06
N LEU A 67 -3.01 7.88 0.27
CA LEU A 67 -3.09 7.34 1.63
C LEU A 67 -2.04 6.24 1.73
N CYS A 68 -1.35 6.14 2.87
CA CYS A 68 -0.27 5.16 3.01
C CYS A 68 -0.20 4.61 4.42
N VAL A 69 0.07 3.32 4.55
CA VAL A 69 0.43 2.68 5.81
C VAL A 69 1.86 2.17 5.70
N ARG A 70 2.52 1.99 6.86
CA ARG A 70 3.93 1.64 6.95
C ARG A 70 4.15 0.16 6.69
N GLY A 71 5.06 -0.15 5.75
CA GLY A 71 5.60 -1.49 5.55
C GLY A 71 6.84 -1.73 6.43
N ASN A 72 7.31 -2.97 6.45
CA ASN A 72 8.50 -3.33 7.23
C ASN A 72 9.79 -2.73 6.67
N CYS A 73 9.80 -2.32 5.40
CA CYS A 73 10.95 -1.67 4.76
C CYS A 73 10.90 -0.14 4.79
N ASP A 74 9.82 0.46 5.29
CA ASP A 74 9.68 1.92 5.32
C ASP A 74 10.33 2.50 6.57
N THR A 75 11.11 3.57 6.39
CA THR A 75 11.92 4.16 7.45
C THR A 75 11.61 5.63 7.67
N GLU A 76 12.14 6.15 8.80
CA GLU A 76 12.08 7.59 9.09
C GLU A 76 12.74 8.41 7.96
N VAL A 77 13.83 7.90 7.37
CA VAL A 77 14.52 8.58 6.27
C VAL A 77 13.62 8.66 5.03
N ASP A 78 12.86 7.59 4.75
CA ASP A 78 11.91 7.60 3.64
C ASP A 78 10.84 8.67 3.86
N GLN A 79 10.37 8.83 5.11
CA GLN A 79 9.40 9.88 5.43
C GLN A 79 9.97 11.29 5.20
N MET A 80 11.27 11.47 5.33
CA MET A 80 11.90 12.79 5.11
C MET A 80 11.86 13.21 3.64
N VAL A 81 11.76 12.27 2.72
CA VAL A 81 11.77 12.55 1.27
C VAL A 81 10.40 12.40 0.61
N LEU A 82 9.47 11.70 1.27
CA LEU A 82 8.09 11.57 0.80
C LEU A 82 7.21 12.62 1.47
N GLU A 83 6.45 13.37 0.67
CA GLU A 83 5.68 14.53 1.11
C GLU A 83 4.24 14.17 1.54
N PHE A 84 4.00 12.93 1.88
CA PHE A 84 2.76 12.41 2.44
C PHE A 84 3.06 11.45 3.58
N PRO A 85 2.15 11.27 4.57
CA PRO A 85 2.44 10.41 5.73
C PRO A 85 2.58 8.94 5.33
N ILE A 86 3.65 8.28 5.82
CA ILE A 86 3.93 6.86 5.53
C ILE A 86 4.14 6.01 6.79
N LEU A 87 4.07 6.57 7.99
CA LEU A 87 4.50 5.90 9.21
C LEU A 87 3.36 5.31 10.06
N ALA A 88 2.12 5.38 9.60
CA ALA A 88 0.99 4.78 10.31
C ALA A 88 0.99 3.26 10.12
N ASP A 89 0.92 2.51 11.23
CA ASP A 89 0.96 1.05 11.18
C ASP A 89 -0.31 0.45 10.53
N TYR A 90 -1.43 1.16 10.61
CA TYR A 90 -2.68 0.75 10.02
C TYR A 90 -3.58 1.97 9.81
N CYS A 91 -4.65 1.80 9.05
CA CYS A 91 -5.73 2.77 9.00
C CYS A 91 -7.08 2.09 8.83
N PHE A 92 -8.13 2.77 9.28
CA PHE A 92 -9.51 2.39 9.03
C PHE A 92 -10.10 3.28 7.95
N ILE A 93 -10.81 2.68 7.01
CA ILE A 93 -11.49 3.37 5.93
C ILE A 93 -12.93 2.88 5.92
N GLU A 94 -13.89 3.83 5.92
CA GLU A 94 -15.29 3.52 5.69
C GLU A 94 -15.63 3.79 4.24
N LEU A 95 -16.09 2.78 3.53
CA LEU A 95 -16.42 2.87 2.12
C LEU A 95 -17.67 2.05 1.82
N ASP A 96 -18.71 2.71 1.32
CA ASP A 96 -19.97 2.06 0.92
C ASP A 96 -20.55 1.14 2.00
N GLY A 97 -20.50 1.57 3.25
CA GLY A 97 -21.03 0.82 4.39
C GLY A 97 -20.13 -0.29 4.91
N HIS A 98 -18.94 -0.44 4.35
CA HIS A 98 -17.94 -1.41 4.82
C HIS A 98 -16.83 -0.72 5.60
N THR A 99 -16.39 -1.36 6.68
CA THR A 99 -15.18 -0.95 7.40
C THR A 99 -14.00 -1.72 6.85
N ILE A 100 -12.98 -0.99 6.42
CA ILE A 100 -11.76 -1.57 5.87
C ILE A 100 -10.63 -1.31 6.85
N PHE A 101 -9.95 -2.37 7.30
CA PHE A 101 -8.71 -2.29 8.04
C PHE A 101 -7.57 -2.49 7.05
N ALA A 102 -6.75 -1.46 6.85
CA ALA A 102 -5.63 -1.51 5.93
C ALA A 102 -4.31 -1.51 6.69
N THR A 103 -3.43 -2.44 6.35
CA THR A 103 -2.12 -2.61 6.97
C THR A 103 -1.17 -3.25 5.97
N HIS A 104 0.14 -3.24 6.26
CA HIS A 104 1.10 -3.86 5.34
C HIS A 104 0.96 -5.38 5.31
N GLY A 105 0.87 -6.03 6.46
CA GLY A 105 0.70 -7.48 6.55
C GLY A 105 1.80 -8.20 7.31
N HIS A 106 2.86 -7.50 7.75
CA HIS A 106 3.94 -8.13 8.52
C HIS A 106 3.56 -8.36 9.99
N HIS A 107 2.56 -7.66 10.51
CA HIS A 107 1.99 -7.88 11.85
C HIS A 107 0.61 -8.50 11.76
N HIS A 108 -0.37 -7.75 11.28
CA HIS A 108 -1.73 -8.22 11.08
C HIS A 108 -1.89 -8.74 9.66
N ASN A 109 -2.48 -9.93 9.53
CA ASN A 109 -2.69 -10.65 8.28
C ASN A 109 -3.77 -11.71 8.51
N PRO A 110 -4.18 -12.50 7.50
CA PRO A 110 -5.20 -13.53 7.70
C PRO A 110 -4.87 -14.57 8.78
N ALA A 111 -3.58 -14.85 9.02
CA ALA A 111 -3.16 -15.81 10.06
C ALA A 111 -3.12 -15.17 11.46
N ASN A 112 -3.03 -13.85 11.54
CA ASN A 112 -3.03 -13.08 12.78
C ASN A 112 -3.89 -11.83 12.58
N PRO A 113 -5.24 -11.99 12.46
CA PRO A 113 -6.11 -10.89 12.14
C PRO A 113 -6.20 -9.87 13.28
N PRO A 114 -6.43 -8.59 12.96
CA PRO A 114 -6.75 -7.60 13.98
C PRO A 114 -8.18 -7.81 14.48
N MET A 115 -8.63 -6.93 15.37
CA MET A 115 -10.02 -6.95 15.79
C MET A 115 -10.93 -6.51 14.64
N LEU A 116 -11.64 -7.46 14.06
CA LEU A 116 -12.58 -7.24 12.95
C LEU A 116 -13.96 -7.75 13.35
N LYS A 117 -15.00 -7.03 12.90
CA LYS A 117 -16.37 -7.52 13.05
C LYS A 117 -16.85 -8.16 11.75
N LYS A 118 -17.97 -8.87 11.83
CA LYS A 118 -18.56 -9.53 10.67
C LYS A 118 -18.82 -8.51 9.53
N GLY A 119 -18.37 -8.85 8.35
CA GLY A 119 -18.51 -8.01 7.16
C GLY A 119 -17.36 -7.04 6.92
N ASP A 120 -16.40 -6.94 7.83
CA ASP A 120 -15.23 -6.10 7.64
C ASP A 120 -14.29 -6.64 6.55
N ILE A 121 -13.46 -5.76 6.02
CA ILE A 121 -12.48 -6.10 4.99
C ILE A 121 -11.08 -5.86 5.55
N LEU A 122 -10.20 -6.83 5.40
CA LEU A 122 -8.78 -6.71 5.71
C LEU A 122 -8.00 -6.56 4.41
N LEU A 123 -7.28 -5.44 4.28
CA LEU A 123 -6.35 -5.22 3.17
C LEU A 123 -4.92 -5.33 3.68
N ASN A 124 -4.13 -6.19 3.04
CA ASN A 124 -2.73 -6.34 3.38
C ASN A 124 -1.90 -6.70 2.13
N GLY A 125 -0.62 -6.39 2.18
CA GLY A 125 0.37 -6.74 1.16
C GLY A 125 1.43 -7.67 1.75
N HIS A 126 2.70 -7.33 1.59
CA HIS A 126 3.87 -7.97 2.17
C HIS A 126 4.29 -9.30 1.53
N THR A 127 3.37 -10.20 1.24
CA THR A 127 3.69 -11.54 0.73
C THR A 127 4.11 -11.54 -0.74
N HIS A 128 3.81 -10.47 -1.48
CA HIS A 128 3.97 -10.38 -2.94
C HIS A 128 3.14 -11.41 -3.72
N ILE A 129 2.12 -11.97 -3.06
CA ILE A 129 1.22 -12.97 -3.66
C ILE A 129 -0.21 -12.41 -3.63
N PRO A 130 -0.87 -12.24 -4.79
CA PRO A 130 -2.24 -11.76 -4.80
C PRO A 130 -3.20 -12.76 -4.16
N ALA A 131 -4.14 -12.26 -3.38
CA ALA A 131 -5.15 -13.07 -2.71
C ALA A 131 -6.45 -12.31 -2.56
N ASN A 132 -7.54 -13.05 -2.58
CA ASN A 132 -8.87 -12.57 -2.22
C ASN A 132 -9.57 -13.74 -1.53
N GLN A 133 -9.58 -13.71 -0.19
CA GLN A 133 -9.99 -14.84 0.63
C GLN A 133 -11.18 -14.47 1.50
N ASP A 134 -12.24 -15.30 1.43
CA ASP A 134 -13.35 -15.24 2.37
C ASP A 134 -12.95 -16.01 3.63
N MET A 135 -12.80 -15.28 4.74
CA MET A 135 -12.40 -15.84 6.03
C MET A 135 -13.60 -16.19 6.93
N GLY A 136 -14.83 -16.09 6.39
CA GLY A 136 -16.06 -16.34 7.14
C GLY A 136 -16.63 -15.03 7.68
N ASP A 137 -16.03 -14.47 8.73
CA ASP A 137 -16.50 -13.23 9.33
C ASP A 137 -15.99 -11.99 8.58
N PHE A 138 -14.82 -12.06 7.94
CA PHE A 138 -14.23 -10.97 7.16
C PHE A 138 -13.62 -11.49 5.85
N THR A 139 -13.28 -10.57 4.99
CA THR A 139 -12.60 -10.86 3.72
C THR A 139 -11.24 -10.21 3.65
#